data_542792e2e928d97d3bd4a220aa511611
#
_entry.id   542792e2e928d97d3bd4a220aa511611
#
_cell.length_a   1.000
_cell.length_b   1.000
_cell.length_c   1.000
_cell.angle_alpha   90.00
_cell.angle_beta   90.00
_cell.angle_gamma   90.00
#
_symmetry.space_group_name_H-M   'P 1'
#
loop_
_entity.id
_entity.type
_entity.pdbx_description
1 polymer ?
#
loop_
_entity_poly.entity_id
_entity_poly.type
_entity_poly.pdbx_seq_one_letter_code
_entity_poly.pdbx_strand_id
1 'polypeptide(L)'
;MKYLVLLLLLFVPSVLTAQCKDAVSTKDMQDCMDDEWKKSDAELNRVYQESLKKLKPEPAALLKKAQRAWLSYRDAQCDADYKMFAGGTAAPLALTHCRVTLTQERTKTLEDTYLNSNP
;
A
#
# COMPACT_ATOMS: atom_id res chain seq x y z
N MET A 1 -31.90 -16.64 -31.48
CA MET A 1 -30.92 -15.57 -31.23
C MET A 1 -30.05 -16.00 -30.09
N LYS A 2 -28.81 -16.32 -30.38
CA LYS A 2 -27.85 -16.74 -29.37
C LYS A 2 -27.04 -15.48 -28.94
N TYR A 3 -27.33 -14.98 -27.76
CA TYR A 3 -26.51 -13.91 -27.17
C TYR A 3 -25.24 -14.55 -26.64
N LEU A 4 -24.16 -14.34 -27.35
CA LEU A 4 -22.79 -14.65 -26.85
C LEU A 4 -22.42 -13.60 -25.83
N VAL A 5 -22.64 -13.92 -24.56
CA VAL A 5 -22.10 -13.10 -23.45
C VAL A 5 -20.61 -13.37 -23.40
N LEU A 6 -19.86 -12.46 -24.02
CA LEU A 6 -18.40 -12.43 -23.89
C LEU A 6 -18.06 -11.98 -22.46
N LEU A 7 -17.80 -12.93 -21.58
CA LEU A 7 -17.24 -12.66 -20.26
C LEU A 7 -15.81 -12.13 -20.45
N LEU A 8 -15.67 -10.82 -20.51
CA LEU A 8 -14.37 -10.16 -20.38
C LEU A 8 -13.89 -10.37 -18.95
N LEU A 9 -13.10 -11.42 -18.75
CA LEU A 9 -12.27 -11.58 -17.57
C LEU A 9 -11.27 -10.42 -17.57
N LEU A 10 -11.59 -9.38 -16.81
CA LEU A 10 -10.65 -8.32 -16.48
C LEU A 10 -9.54 -8.94 -15.66
N PHE A 11 -8.48 -9.35 -16.33
CA PHE A 11 -7.22 -9.69 -15.73
C PHE A 11 -6.66 -8.38 -15.16
N VAL A 12 -6.88 -8.14 -13.86
CA VAL A 12 -6.16 -7.08 -13.14
C VAL A 12 -4.78 -7.66 -12.84
N PRO A 13 -3.72 -7.24 -13.55
CA PRO A 13 -2.38 -7.69 -13.19
C PRO A 13 -2.09 -7.16 -11.78
N SER A 14 -1.62 -8.03 -10.91
CA SER A 14 -1.12 -7.64 -9.60
C SER A 14 0.08 -6.71 -9.81
N VAL A 15 -0.14 -5.42 -9.67
CA VAL A 15 0.81 -4.35 -10.00
C VAL A 15 2.12 -4.48 -9.21
N LEU A 16 2.06 -5.11 -8.03
CA LEU A 16 3.22 -5.28 -7.14
C LEU A 16 4.33 -6.17 -7.70
N THR A 17 3.97 -7.24 -8.41
CA THR A 17 4.95 -8.20 -8.97
C THR A 17 5.53 -7.74 -10.30
N ALA A 18 4.87 -6.78 -10.98
CA ALA A 18 5.31 -6.29 -12.28
C ALA A 18 6.48 -5.29 -12.18
N GLN A 19 6.62 -4.57 -11.05
CA GLN A 19 7.54 -3.44 -10.94
C GLN A 19 8.98 -3.84 -10.66
N CYS A 20 9.22 -5.00 -10.01
CA CYS A 20 10.57 -5.50 -9.69
C CYS A 20 10.95 -6.78 -10.46
N LYS A 21 10.26 -7.08 -11.56
CA LYS A 21 10.50 -8.29 -12.36
C LYS A 21 11.87 -8.35 -13.02
N ASP A 22 12.52 -7.20 -13.24
CA ASP A 22 13.82 -7.10 -13.88
C ASP A 22 14.99 -7.20 -12.86
N ALA A 23 14.69 -7.35 -11.57
CA ALA A 23 15.69 -7.55 -10.53
C ALA A 23 16.40 -8.90 -10.72
N VAL A 24 17.73 -8.90 -10.79
CA VAL A 24 18.57 -10.07 -11.06
C VAL A 24 19.25 -10.58 -9.80
N SER A 25 19.42 -9.74 -8.80
CA SER A 25 20.06 -10.05 -7.52
C SER A 25 19.17 -9.66 -6.35
N THR A 26 19.51 -10.18 -5.16
CA THR A 26 18.84 -9.76 -3.91
C THR A 26 19.00 -8.26 -3.67
N LYS A 27 20.16 -7.69 -4.01
CA LYS A 27 20.39 -6.26 -3.92
C LYS A 27 19.49 -5.48 -4.88
N ASP A 28 19.38 -5.90 -6.13
CA ASP A 28 18.51 -5.24 -7.12
C ASP A 28 17.06 -5.29 -6.68
N MET A 29 16.61 -6.41 -6.12
CA MET A 29 15.26 -6.53 -5.57
C MET A 29 15.05 -5.59 -4.39
N GLN A 30 16.02 -5.50 -3.46
CA GLN A 30 15.93 -4.58 -2.33
C GLN A 30 15.88 -3.12 -2.78
N ASP A 31 16.74 -2.73 -3.71
CA ASP A 31 16.77 -1.36 -4.24
C ASP A 31 15.43 -1.01 -4.93
N CYS A 32 14.88 -1.94 -5.71
CA CYS A 32 13.57 -1.76 -6.34
C CYS A 32 12.45 -1.63 -5.31
N MET A 33 12.42 -2.48 -4.30
CA MET A 33 11.41 -2.44 -3.24
C MET A 33 11.53 -1.18 -2.39
N ASP A 34 12.73 -0.69 -2.13
CA ASP A 34 12.95 0.56 -1.42
C ASP A 34 12.41 1.77 -2.21
N ASP A 35 12.54 1.77 -3.53
CA ASP A 35 11.93 2.78 -4.40
C ASP A 35 10.41 2.69 -4.38
N GLU A 36 9.85 1.49 -4.42
CA GLU A 36 8.40 1.29 -4.27
C GLU A 36 7.88 1.76 -2.92
N TRP A 37 8.66 1.54 -1.86
CA TRP A 37 8.34 2.05 -0.52
C TRP A 37 8.24 3.58 -0.51
N LYS A 38 9.21 4.28 -1.07
CA LYS A 38 9.22 5.75 -1.16
C LYS A 38 8.02 6.27 -1.95
N LYS A 39 7.70 5.66 -3.09
CA LYS A 39 6.55 6.04 -3.92
C LYS A 39 5.22 5.79 -3.19
N SER A 40 5.08 4.64 -2.55
CA SER A 40 3.87 4.26 -1.82
C SER A 40 3.61 5.19 -0.64
N ASP A 41 4.66 5.55 0.10
CA ASP A 41 4.57 6.48 1.22
C ASP A 41 4.18 7.89 0.77
N ALA A 42 4.78 8.38 -0.31
CA ALA A 42 4.43 9.68 -0.90
C ALA A 42 2.98 9.71 -1.37
N GLU A 43 2.50 8.66 -2.01
CA GLU A 43 1.12 8.55 -2.49
C GLU A 43 0.12 8.48 -1.33
N LEU A 44 0.42 7.71 -0.29
CA LEU A 44 -0.41 7.69 0.93
C LEU A 44 -0.53 9.09 1.53
N ASN A 45 0.58 9.82 1.66
CA ASN A 45 0.57 11.17 2.22
C ASN A 45 -0.26 12.12 1.35
N ARG A 46 -0.17 12.02 0.03
CA ARG A 46 -0.98 12.82 -0.89
C ARG A 46 -2.48 12.55 -0.68
N VAL A 47 -2.87 11.28 -0.70
CA VAL A 47 -4.27 10.88 -0.55
C VAL A 47 -4.81 11.24 0.84
N TYR A 48 -3.99 11.08 1.88
CA TYR A 48 -4.35 11.49 3.23
C TYR A 48 -4.62 12.99 3.33
N GLN A 49 -3.75 13.84 2.77
CA GLN A 49 -3.96 15.29 2.77
C GLN A 49 -5.20 15.69 1.96
N GLU A 50 -5.43 15.08 0.81
CA GLU A 50 -6.65 15.30 0.01
C GLU A 50 -7.92 14.88 0.78
N SER A 51 -7.85 13.76 1.50
CA SER A 51 -8.95 13.29 2.35
C SER A 51 -9.28 14.29 3.46
N LEU A 52 -8.27 14.83 4.15
CA LEU A 52 -8.47 15.84 5.20
C LEU A 52 -9.16 17.09 4.67
N LYS A 53 -8.81 17.55 3.46
CA LYS A 53 -9.41 18.75 2.85
C LYS A 53 -10.91 18.60 2.59
N LYS A 54 -11.40 17.38 2.39
CA LYS A 54 -12.82 17.08 2.15
C LYS A 54 -13.63 16.96 3.41
N LEU A 55 -13.02 16.88 4.57
CA LEU A 55 -13.68 16.62 5.84
C LEU A 55 -13.92 17.90 6.64
N LYS A 56 -15.05 17.91 7.37
CA LYS A 56 -15.33 18.91 8.41
C LYS A 56 -14.33 18.75 9.57
N PRO A 57 -14.16 19.77 10.44
CA PRO A 57 -13.13 19.75 11.48
C PRO A 57 -13.17 18.53 12.41
N GLU A 58 -14.34 18.08 12.84
CA GLU A 58 -14.46 16.94 13.75
C GLU A 58 -14.03 15.62 13.11
N PRO A 59 -14.59 15.18 11.96
CA PRO A 59 -14.12 13.98 11.29
C PRO A 59 -12.66 14.09 10.83
N ALA A 60 -12.16 15.27 10.45
CA ALA A 60 -10.76 15.47 10.12
C ALA A 60 -9.84 15.19 11.32
N ALA A 61 -10.21 15.64 12.52
CA ALA A 61 -9.46 15.37 13.75
C ALA A 61 -9.44 13.87 14.08
N LEU A 62 -10.55 13.17 13.86
CA LEU A 62 -10.64 11.71 14.06
C LEU A 62 -9.81 10.95 13.02
N LEU A 63 -9.80 11.39 11.77
CA LEU A 63 -8.94 10.76 10.74
C LEU A 63 -7.46 10.95 11.06
N LYS A 64 -7.05 12.12 11.54
CA LYS A 64 -5.66 12.34 12.01
C LYS A 64 -5.28 11.36 13.11
N LYS A 65 -6.16 11.13 14.06
CA LYS A 65 -5.95 10.15 15.15
C LYS A 65 -5.86 8.72 14.59
N ALA A 66 -6.77 8.36 13.70
CA ALA A 66 -6.78 7.05 13.05
C ALA A 66 -5.50 6.81 12.24
N GLN A 67 -5.02 7.82 11.51
CA GLN A 67 -3.81 7.70 10.71
C GLN A 67 -2.56 7.48 11.58
N ARG A 68 -2.46 8.17 12.72
CA ARG A 68 -1.36 7.92 13.67
C ARG A 68 -1.40 6.50 14.24
N ALA A 69 -2.57 6.01 14.61
CA ALA A 69 -2.73 4.64 15.10
C ALA A 69 -2.40 3.61 14.02
N TRP A 70 -2.79 3.87 12.78
CA TRP A 70 -2.48 3.01 11.65
C TRP A 70 -0.97 2.95 11.36
N LEU A 71 -0.26 4.08 11.41
CA LEU A 71 1.20 4.11 11.25
C LEU A 71 1.89 3.24 12.31
N SER A 72 1.45 3.31 13.56
CA SER A 72 1.97 2.47 14.64
C SER A 72 1.69 0.98 14.40
N TYR A 73 0.49 0.66 13.93
CA TYR A 73 0.11 -0.70 13.55
C TYR A 73 0.99 -1.23 12.40
N ARG A 74 1.15 -0.47 11.33
CA ARG A 74 2.00 -0.85 10.19
C ARG A 74 3.41 -1.18 10.63
N ASP A 75 4.02 -0.29 11.41
CA ASP A 75 5.40 -0.45 11.83
C ASP A 75 5.57 -1.67 12.73
N ALA A 76 4.66 -1.89 13.68
CA ALA A 76 4.67 -3.06 14.55
C ALA A 76 4.46 -4.37 13.78
N GLN A 77 3.51 -4.40 12.84
CA GLN A 77 3.25 -5.57 12.01
C GLN A 77 4.46 -5.92 11.14
N CYS A 78 5.06 -4.94 10.51
CA CYS A 78 6.22 -5.15 9.64
C CYS A 78 7.49 -5.52 10.44
N ASP A 79 7.64 -5.03 11.66
CA ASP A 79 8.71 -5.47 12.56
C ASP A 79 8.53 -6.94 12.97
N ALA A 80 7.29 -7.40 13.17
CA ALA A 80 7.00 -8.81 13.42
C ALA A 80 7.39 -9.68 12.22
N ASP A 81 7.05 -9.26 11.00
CA ASP A 81 7.44 -9.97 9.77
C ASP A 81 8.97 -10.03 9.62
N TYR A 82 9.66 -8.93 9.90
CA TYR A 82 11.13 -8.90 9.89
C TYR A 82 11.72 -9.95 10.84
N LYS A 83 11.17 -10.06 12.06
CA LYS A 83 11.66 -11.00 13.07
C LYS A 83 11.45 -12.46 12.69
N MET A 84 10.41 -12.78 11.92
CA MET A 84 10.19 -14.13 11.39
C MET A 84 11.32 -14.59 10.46
N PHE A 85 11.94 -13.67 9.75
CA PHE A 85 13.03 -13.93 8.79
C PHE A 85 14.41 -13.53 9.32
N ALA A 86 14.51 -13.20 10.61
CA ALA A 86 15.76 -12.72 11.22
C ALA A 86 16.91 -13.70 11.03
N GLY A 87 18.10 -13.16 10.68
CA GLY A 87 19.31 -13.94 10.41
C GLY A 87 19.52 -14.32 8.96
N GLY A 88 18.57 -14.03 8.05
CA GLY A 88 18.67 -14.28 6.61
C GLY A 88 18.61 -13.01 5.76
N THR A 89 18.94 -13.14 4.48
CA THR A 89 18.84 -12.05 3.48
C THR A 89 17.40 -11.69 3.13
N ALA A 90 16.44 -12.55 3.46
CA ALA A 90 15.02 -12.33 3.23
C ALA A 90 14.39 -11.32 4.21
N ALA A 91 14.98 -11.10 5.39
CA ALA A 91 14.39 -10.24 6.41
C ALA A 91 14.22 -8.77 5.95
N PRO A 92 15.21 -8.11 5.34
CA PRO A 92 15.03 -6.74 4.81
C PRO A 92 13.98 -6.68 3.70
N LEU A 93 13.91 -7.67 2.81
CA LEU A 93 12.89 -7.76 1.78
C LEU A 93 11.48 -7.92 2.37
N ALA A 94 11.33 -8.80 3.35
CA ALA A 94 10.07 -9.01 4.05
C ALA A 94 9.57 -7.72 4.72
N LEU A 95 10.47 -6.99 5.37
CA LEU A 95 10.16 -5.70 5.99
C LEU A 95 9.65 -4.68 4.97
N THR A 96 10.37 -4.48 3.87
CA THR A 96 10.02 -3.50 2.85
C THR A 96 8.74 -3.92 2.12
N HIS A 97 8.59 -5.19 1.77
CA HIS A 97 7.37 -5.71 1.15
C HIS A 97 6.14 -5.48 2.03
N CYS A 98 6.24 -5.77 3.32
CA CYS A 98 5.18 -5.51 4.29
C CYS A 98 4.78 -4.03 4.30
N ARG A 99 5.75 -3.13 4.38
CA ARG A 99 5.51 -1.67 4.37
C ARG A 99 4.81 -1.21 3.10
N VAL A 100 5.29 -1.64 1.94
CA VAL A 100 4.67 -1.31 0.64
C VAL A 100 3.23 -1.80 0.59
N THR A 101 3.00 -3.06 0.92
CA THR A 101 1.67 -3.67 0.85
C THR A 101 0.66 -2.96 1.76
N LEU A 102 0.98 -2.79 3.04
CA LEU A 102 0.09 -2.14 3.99
C LEU A 102 -0.17 -0.68 3.63
N THR A 103 0.85 0.02 3.13
CA THR A 103 0.72 1.43 2.73
C THR A 103 -0.19 1.58 1.50
N GLN A 104 -0.06 0.71 0.50
CA GLN A 104 -0.94 0.71 -0.67
C GLN A 104 -2.38 0.36 -0.31
N GLU A 105 -2.60 -0.60 0.57
CA GLU A 105 -3.93 -0.94 1.08
C GLU A 105 -4.56 0.24 1.83
N ARG A 106 -3.79 0.94 2.66
CA ARG A 106 -4.27 2.13 3.36
C ARG A 106 -4.64 3.26 2.40
N THR A 107 -3.81 3.51 1.40
CA THR A 107 -4.08 4.50 0.35
C THR A 107 -5.42 4.20 -0.32
N LYS A 108 -5.63 2.96 -0.75
CA LYS A 108 -6.90 2.54 -1.36
C LYS A 108 -8.09 2.74 -0.42
N THR A 109 -7.95 2.39 0.84
CA THR A 109 -9.01 2.59 1.85
C THR A 109 -9.40 4.06 1.96
N LEU A 110 -8.42 4.97 2.02
CA LEU A 110 -8.69 6.40 2.09
C LEU A 110 -9.33 6.95 0.81
N GLU A 111 -8.86 6.52 -0.35
CA GLU A 111 -9.46 6.89 -1.65
C GLU A 111 -10.91 6.46 -1.73
N ASP A 112 -11.18 5.19 -1.45
CA ASP A 112 -12.51 4.62 -1.55
C ASP A 112 -13.48 5.28 -0.54
N THR A 113 -12.99 5.59 0.65
CA THR A 113 -13.82 6.16 1.71
C THR A 113 -14.08 7.67 1.53
N TYR A 114 -13.07 8.43 1.15
CA TYR A 114 -13.13 9.90 1.23
C TYR A 114 -13.05 10.62 -0.12
N LEU A 115 -12.42 10.01 -1.13
CA LEU A 115 -12.23 10.66 -2.43
C LEU A 115 -13.21 10.15 -3.49
N ASN A 116 -13.54 8.87 -3.48
CA ASN A 116 -14.37 8.22 -4.51
C ASN A 116 -15.82 8.02 -4.06
N SER A 117 -16.14 8.18 -2.77
CA SER A 117 -17.53 8.12 -2.30
C SER A 117 -18.26 9.38 -2.73
N ASN A 118 -19.24 9.22 -3.62
CA ASN A 118 -20.27 10.25 -3.79
C ASN A 118 -21.17 10.23 -2.55
N PRO A 119 -21.35 11.38 -1.90
CA PRO A 119 -22.32 11.48 -0.82
C PRO A 119 -23.75 11.29 -1.34
#